data_2a2db5b85388d6efe514af21c69ca385
#
_entry.id   2a2db5b85388d6efe514af21c69ca385
#
_cell.length_a   1.000
_cell.length_b   1.000
_cell.length_c   1.000
_cell.angle_alpha   90.00
_cell.angle_beta   90.00
_cell.angle_gamma   90.00
#
_symmetry.space_group_name_H-M   'P 1'
#
loop_
_entity.id
_entity.type
_entity.pdbx_description
1 polymer ?
#
loop_
_entity_poly.entity_id
_entity_poly.type
_entity_poly.pdbx_seq_one_letter_code
_entity_poly.pdbx_strand_id
1 'polypeptide(L)'
;MATKKSIKGTKTEKNLVAAYMSESSAYTRYTFYSQQATKESYFPIAQIFDETAANELHHAKVFFKLLEGGVVPCNLNVDAGVIGDTASNLATAAREELTEGVEQYQNAAKDADAEGFTEIAEHFRAIAEIENRHRERFEHYLKQVQDGTVWKRDTPIKWQCLVCGYVFEGTEPPKVCPACDHPYQHYMGMDYDVI
;
A
#
# COMPACT_ATOMS: atom_id res chain seq x y z
N MET A 1 -33.63 -13.44 18.63
CA MET A 1 -32.41 -12.98 17.93
C MET A 1 -31.84 -11.83 18.76
N ALA A 2 -30.60 -11.91 19.22
CA ALA A 2 -29.98 -10.77 19.91
C ALA A 2 -29.88 -9.61 18.91
N THR A 3 -30.36 -8.44 19.30
CA THR A 3 -30.22 -7.22 18.47
C THR A 3 -28.73 -6.90 18.36
N LYS A 4 -28.22 -6.81 17.14
CA LYS A 4 -26.83 -6.39 16.88
C LYS A 4 -26.62 -5.02 17.53
N LYS A 5 -25.57 -4.89 18.33
CA LYS A 5 -25.19 -3.62 18.97
C LYS A 5 -24.84 -2.61 17.89
N SER A 6 -25.41 -1.40 17.95
CA SER A 6 -25.10 -0.32 17.01
C SER A 6 -23.79 0.38 17.37
N ILE A 7 -23.02 0.76 16.36
CA ILE A 7 -21.79 1.57 16.50
C ILE A 7 -22.07 3.06 16.58
N LYS A 8 -23.33 3.49 16.39
CA LYS A 8 -23.69 4.92 16.34
C LYS A 8 -23.26 5.70 17.57
N GLY A 9 -22.54 6.80 17.35
CA GLY A 9 -22.04 7.70 18.39
C GLY A 9 -20.83 7.17 19.17
N THR A 10 -20.32 5.99 18.87
CA THR A 10 -19.18 5.37 19.56
C THR A 10 -17.83 5.87 19.02
N LYS A 11 -16.75 5.58 19.75
CA LYS A 11 -15.38 5.81 19.28
C LYS A 11 -15.04 4.93 18.08
N THR A 12 -15.55 3.69 18.07
CA THR A 12 -15.43 2.76 16.96
C THR A 12 -16.01 3.32 15.66
N GLU A 13 -17.19 3.95 15.68
CA GLU A 13 -17.75 4.60 14.48
C GLU A 13 -16.80 5.69 13.93
N LYS A 14 -16.23 6.52 14.81
CA LYS A 14 -15.29 7.58 14.41
C LYS A 14 -13.99 6.99 13.84
N ASN A 15 -13.46 5.93 14.46
CA ASN A 15 -12.29 5.23 13.97
C ASN A 15 -12.53 4.62 12.57
N LEU A 16 -13.70 4.03 12.33
CA LEU A 16 -14.08 3.50 11.02
C LEU A 16 -14.17 4.59 9.95
N VAL A 17 -14.73 5.76 10.28
CA VAL A 17 -14.77 6.90 9.35
C VAL A 17 -13.35 7.40 9.07
N ALA A 18 -12.52 7.53 10.09
CA ALA A 18 -11.12 7.95 9.94
C ALA A 18 -10.36 6.98 9.03
N ALA A 19 -10.48 5.68 9.28
CA ALA A 19 -9.86 4.64 8.45
C ALA A 19 -10.37 4.69 7.00
N TYR A 20 -11.67 4.75 6.77
CA TYR A 20 -12.23 4.88 5.43
C TYR A 20 -11.67 6.10 4.67
N MET A 21 -11.50 7.23 5.34
CA MET A 21 -10.94 8.44 4.73
C MET A 21 -9.43 8.31 4.48
N SER A 22 -8.68 7.70 5.41
CA SER A 22 -7.25 7.44 5.26
C SER A 22 -6.99 6.55 4.04
N GLU A 23 -7.67 5.40 3.93
CA GLU A 23 -7.54 4.48 2.80
C GLU A 23 -7.93 5.13 1.46
N SER A 24 -9.01 5.95 1.46
CA SER A 24 -9.43 6.65 0.24
C SER A 24 -8.38 7.66 -0.21
N SER A 25 -7.68 8.31 0.73
CA SER A 25 -6.60 9.23 0.41
C SER A 25 -5.32 8.49 -0.01
N ALA A 26 -4.98 7.37 0.62
CA ALA A 26 -3.86 6.51 0.26
C ALA A 26 -4.03 5.95 -1.16
N TYR A 27 -5.21 5.42 -1.52
CA TYR A 27 -5.54 5.03 -2.89
C TYR A 27 -5.22 6.12 -3.91
N THR A 28 -5.70 7.34 -3.65
CA THR A 28 -5.49 8.47 -4.57
C THR A 28 -4.01 8.85 -4.64
N ARG A 29 -3.32 8.90 -3.52
CA ARG A 29 -1.91 9.25 -3.39
C ARG A 29 -1.02 8.25 -4.12
N TYR A 30 -1.21 6.94 -3.91
CA TYR A 30 -0.43 5.90 -4.55
C TYR A 30 -0.68 5.86 -6.07
N THR A 31 -1.88 6.17 -6.53
CA THR A 31 -2.15 6.37 -7.96
C THR A 31 -1.30 7.52 -8.53
N PHE A 32 -1.13 8.63 -7.81
CA PHE A 32 -0.26 9.72 -8.25
C PHE A 32 1.23 9.35 -8.20
N TYR A 33 1.65 8.58 -7.19
CA TYR A 33 3.02 8.10 -7.06
C TYR A 33 3.39 7.09 -8.15
N SER A 34 2.46 6.21 -8.55
CA SER A 34 2.62 5.32 -9.71
C SER A 34 2.87 6.11 -11.00
N GLN A 35 2.07 7.16 -11.25
CA GLN A 35 2.26 8.03 -12.41
C GLN A 35 3.63 8.73 -12.41
N GLN A 36 4.12 9.13 -11.25
CA GLN A 36 5.45 9.76 -11.13
C GLN A 36 6.57 8.73 -11.37
N ALA A 37 6.49 7.54 -10.79
CA ALA A 37 7.43 6.45 -11.03
C ALA A 37 7.48 6.06 -12.52
N THR A 38 6.32 6.05 -13.19
CA THR A 38 6.23 5.84 -14.64
C THR A 38 6.98 6.92 -15.42
N LYS A 39 6.82 8.21 -15.08
CA LYS A 39 7.54 9.31 -15.73
C LYS A 39 9.06 9.21 -15.56
N GLU A 40 9.50 8.67 -14.42
CA GLU A 40 10.92 8.43 -14.11
C GLU A 40 11.42 7.09 -14.64
N SER A 41 10.60 6.33 -15.36
CA SER A 41 10.90 5.01 -15.92
C SER A 41 11.18 3.92 -14.88
N TYR A 42 10.69 4.07 -13.64
CA TYR A 42 10.68 3.04 -12.61
C TYR A 42 9.41 2.17 -12.73
N PHE A 43 9.22 1.47 -13.85
CA PHE A 43 8.00 0.69 -14.11
C PHE A 43 7.69 -0.39 -13.06
N PRO A 44 8.68 -1.13 -12.50
CA PRO A 44 8.40 -2.04 -11.38
C PRO A 44 7.81 -1.33 -10.16
N ILE A 45 8.32 -0.16 -9.82
CA ILE A 45 7.84 0.62 -8.67
C ILE A 45 6.47 1.22 -8.95
N ALA A 46 6.23 1.65 -10.19
CA ALA A 46 4.90 2.09 -10.61
C ALA A 46 3.85 0.98 -10.42
N GLN A 47 4.17 -0.26 -10.82
CA GLN A 47 3.27 -1.41 -10.59
C GLN A 47 3.04 -1.66 -9.09
N ILE A 48 4.07 -1.57 -8.25
CA ILE A 48 3.93 -1.73 -6.80
C ILE A 48 2.98 -0.68 -6.20
N PHE A 49 3.07 0.58 -6.62
CA PHE A 49 2.13 1.61 -6.19
C PHE A 49 0.70 1.34 -6.68
N ASP A 50 0.52 0.88 -7.92
CA ASP A 50 -0.81 0.56 -8.46
C ASP A 50 -1.45 -0.62 -7.73
N GLU A 51 -0.68 -1.68 -7.43
CA GLU A 51 -1.13 -2.84 -6.68
C GLU A 51 -1.53 -2.45 -5.25
N THR A 52 -0.69 -1.65 -4.58
CA THR A 52 -1.01 -1.15 -3.22
C THR A 52 -2.25 -0.26 -3.27
N ALA A 53 -2.33 0.68 -4.21
CA ALA A 53 -3.53 1.51 -4.37
C ALA A 53 -4.82 0.65 -4.52
N ALA A 54 -4.77 -0.43 -5.30
CA ALA A 54 -5.92 -1.33 -5.41
C ALA A 54 -6.29 -1.98 -4.07
N ASN A 55 -5.29 -2.32 -3.23
CA ASN A 55 -5.54 -2.86 -1.89
C ASN A 55 -6.22 -1.82 -0.99
N GLU A 56 -5.74 -0.55 -0.99
CA GLU A 56 -6.32 0.53 -0.18
C GLU A 56 -7.79 0.81 -0.57
N LEU A 57 -8.11 0.72 -1.86
CA LEU A 57 -9.51 0.81 -2.30
C LEU A 57 -10.38 -0.31 -1.70
N HIS A 58 -9.82 -1.52 -1.56
CA HIS A 58 -10.52 -2.63 -0.93
C HIS A 58 -10.63 -2.46 0.59
N HIS A 59 -9.58 -1.97 1.28
CA HIS A 59 -9.61 -1.65 2.71
C HIS A 59 -10.66 -0.56 3.01
N ALA A 60 -10.67 0.53 2.22
CA ALA A 60 -11.69 1.56 2.30
C ALA A 60 -13.12 0.97 2.21
N LYS A 61 -13.33 0.02 1.29
CA LYS A 61 -14.63 -0.65 1.13
C LYS A 61 -14.97 -1.54 2.33
N VAL A 62 -14.01 -2.18 2.98
CA VAL A 62 -14.23 -2.94 4.22
C VAL A 62 -14.73 -2.02 5.31
N PHE A 63 -14.02 -0.93 5.61
CA PHE A 63 -14.42 0.03 6.63
C PHE A 63 -15.74 0.70 6.32
N PHE A 64 -15.99 1.08 5.06
CA PHE A 64 -17.25 1.65 4.62
C PHE A 64 -18.44 0.72 4.87
N LYS A 65 -18.32 -0.59 4.64
CA LYS A 65 -19.37 -1.57 4.87
C LYS A 65 -19.68 -1.80 6.36
N LEU A 66 -18.75 -1.49 7.25
CA LEU A 66 -18.94 -1.61 8.69
C LEU A 66 -19.69 -0.40 9.27
N LEU A 67 -19.78 0.72 8.53
CA LEU A 67 -20.53 1.91 8.91
C LEU A 67 -22.04 1.69 8.72
N GLU A 68 -22.83 2.34 9.57
CA GLU A 68 -24.31 2.27 9.56
C GLU A 68 -24.96 3.46 8.81
N GLY A 69 -24.19 4.15 7.98
CA GLY A 69 -24.66 5.31 7.19
C GLY A 69 -24.90 6.57 8.03
N GLY A 70 -25.37 7.63 7.36
CA GLY A 70 -25.65 8.94 7.96
C GLY A 70 -24.41 9.83 8.05
N VAL A 71 -24.57 11.01 8.68
CA VAL A 71 -23.48 11.98 8.88
C VAL A 71 -22.79 11.68 10.20
N VAL A 72 -21.48 11.46 10.16
CA VAL A 72 -20.64 11.25 11.34
C VAL A 72 -19.71 12.45 11.49
N PRO A 73 -19.87 13.29 12.52
CA PRO A 73 -18.92 14.38 12.79
C PRO A 73 -17.57 13.80 13.18
N CYS A 74 -16.53 14.10 12.40
CA CYS A 74 -15.19 13.60 12.60
C CYS A 74 -14.17 14.72 12.40
N ASN A 75 -13.25 14.89 13.37
CA ASN A 75 -12.10 15.77 13.21
C ASN A 75 -10.92 14.90 12.77
N LEU A 76 -10.49 15.07 11.53
CA LEU A 76 -9.38 14.35 10.94
C LEU A 76 -8.19 15.27 10.77
N ASN A 77 -7.00 14.79 11.14
CA ASN A 77 -5.75 15.36 10.67
C ASN A 77 -5.37 14.61 9.39
N VAL A 78 -5.25 15.33 8.29
CA VAL A 78 -4.89 14.75 7.00
C VAL A 78 -3.49 15.24 6.63
N ASP A 79 -2.56 14.33 6.38
CA ASP A 79 -1.29 14.69 5.74
C ASP A 79 -1.59 15.09 4.29
N ALA A 80 -1.39 16.35 3.97
CA ALA A 80 -1.66 16.86 2.62
C ALA A 80 -0.70 16.24 1.58
N GLY A 81 0.50 15.86 2.02
CA GLY A 81 1.52 15.24 1.16
C GLY A 81 1.96 16.12 0.00
N VAL A 82 2.91 15.62 -0.76
CA VAL A 82 3.36 16.18 -2.04
C VAL A 82 3.71 15.04 -2.99
N ILE A 83 3.65 15.30 -4.30
CA ILE A 83 4.24 14.38 -5.28
C ILE A 83 5.70 14.79 -5.45
N GLY A 84 6.61 14.01 -4.87
CA GLY A 84 8.05 14.15 -5.03
C GLY A 84 8.59 13.24 -6.15
N ASP A 85 9.92 13.02 -6.16
CA ASP A 85 10.51 11.95 -6.94
C ASP A 85 10.15 10.55 -6.40
N THR A 86 10.45 9.51 -7.14
CA THR A 86 10.09 8.12 -6.75
C THR A 86 10.65 7.74 -5.39
N ALA A 87 11.88 8.13 -5.04
CA ALA A 87 12.47 7.82 -3.74
C ALA A 87 11.73 8.54 -2.59
N SER A 88 11.43 9.82 -2.75
CA SER A 88 10.68 10.61 -1.78
C SER A 88 9.26 10.07 -1.58
N ASN A 89 8.61 9.64 -2.66
CA ASN A 89 7.28 9.06 -2.63
C ASN A 89 7.26 7.72 -1.89
N LEU A 90 8.26 6.84 -2.14
CA LEU A 90 8.43 5.58 -1.42
C LEU A 90 8.68 5.79 0.09
N ALA A 91 9.52 6.78 0.44
CA ALA A 91 9.79 7.12 1.83
C ALA A 91 8.53 7.64 2.55
N THR A 92 7.74 8.46 1.87
CA THR A 92 6.47 8.97 2.40
C THR A 92 5.48 7.84 2.59
N ALA A 93 5.30 6.98 1.58
CA ALA A 93 4.39 5.84 1.66
C ALA A 93 4.76 4.90 2.81
N ALA A 94 6.03 4.49 2.94
CA ALA A 94 6.47 3.63 4.03
C ALA A 94 6.21 4.23 5.43
N ARG A 95 6.40 5.55 5.61
CA ARG A 95 6.10 6.24 6.86
C ARG A 95 4.60 6.22 7.17
N GLU A 96 3.77 6.47 6.18
CA GLU A 96 2.31 6.54 6.35
C GLU A 96 1.72 5.17 6.64
N GLU A 97 2.20 4.12 5.98
CA GLU A 97 1.80 2.75 6.31
C GLU A 97 2.10 2.40 7.78
N LEU A 98 3.24 2.85 8.32
CA LEU A 98 3.55 2.64 9.73
C LEU A 98 2.61 3.43 10.64
N THR A 99 2.44 4.72 10.41
CA THR A 99 1.76 5.62 11.35
C THR A 99 0.24 5.55 11.21
N GLU A 100 -0.28 5.58 9.99
CA GLU A 100 -1.73 5.60 9.71
C GLU A 100 -2.29 4.18 9.60
N GLY A 101 -1.58 3.27 8.96
CA GLY A 101 -1.99 1.89 8.81
C GLY A 101 -1.76 1.07 10.09
N VAL A 102 -0.50 0.84 10.47
CA VAL A 102 -0.18 -0.09 11.56
C VAL A 102 -0.58 0.46 12.92
N GLU A 103 -0.04 1.62 13.32
CA GLU A 103 -0.20 2.12 14.71
C GLU A 103 -1.63 2.58 14.99
N GLN A 104 -2.26 3.32 14.07
CA GLN A 104 -3.63 3.80 14.27
C GLN A 104 -4.63 2.64 14.27
N TYR A 105 -4.49 1.63 13.39
CA TYR A 105 -5.42 0.51 13.34
C TYR A 105 -5.28 -0.43 14.52
N GLN A 106 -4.07 -0.63 15.06
CA GLN A 106 -3.90 -1.35 16.32
C GLN A 106 -4.60 -0.63 17.49
N ASN A 107 -4.55 0.69 17.52
CA ASN A 107 -5.27 1.47 18.53
C ASN A 107 -6.78 1.44 18.31
N ALA A 108 -7.25 1.54 17.07
CA ALA A 108 -8.66 1.42 16.72
C ALA A 108 -9.23 0.04 17.09
N ALA A 109 -8.44 -1.03 16.93
CA ALA A 109 -8.82 -2.38 17.36
C ALA A 109 -9.04 -2.45 18.87
N LYS A 110 -8.15 -1.86 19.69
CA LYS A 110 -8.30 -1.80 21.16
C LYS A 110 -9.56 -1.06 21.57
N ASP A 111 -9.86 0.07 20.89
CA ASP A 111 -11.08 0.84 21.14
C ASP A 111 -12.34 0.03 20.81
N ALA A 112 -12.33 -0.68 19.67
CA ALA A 112 -13.44 -1.52 19.26
C ALA A 112 -13.68 -2.69 20.23
N ASP A 113 -12.63 -3.35 20.70
CA ASP A 113 -12.73 -4.38 21.75
C ASP A 113 -13.31 -3.81 23.06
N ALA A 114 -12.81 -2.67 23.51
CA ALA A 114 -13.30 -2.02 24.73
C ALA A 114 -14.79 -1.63 24.64
N GLU A 115 -15.27 -1.31 23.44
CA GLU A 115 -16.68 -1.02 23.16
C GLU A 115 -17.47 -2.30 22.81
N GLY A 116 -16.85 -3.51 22.81
CA GLY A 116 -17.51 -4.79 22.57
C GLY A 116 -17.81 -5.09 21.10
N PHE A 117 -17.06 -4.51 20.17
CA PHE A 117 -17.14 -4.74 18.72
C PHE A 117 -15.98 -5.60 18.23
N THR A 118 -15.85 -6.82 18.77
CA THR A 118 -14.72 -7.74 18.51
C THR A 118 -14.52 -8.05 17.03
N GLU A 119 -15.61 -8.25 16.27
CA GLU A 119 -15.52 -8.49 14.82
C GLU A 119 -14.88 -7.29 14.08
N ILE A 120 -15.19 -6.06 14.50
CA ILE A 120 -14.59 -4.85 13.93
C ILE A 120 -13.11 -4.73 14.33
N ALA A 121 -12.79 -5.07 15.58
CA ALA A 121 -11.41 -5.10 16.06
C ALA A 121 -10.54 -6.09 15.27
N GLU A 122 -11.10 -7.24 14.89
CA GLU A 122 -10.41 -8.23 14.06
C GLU A 122 -10.10 -7.69 12.66
N HIS A 123 -11.03 -6.95 12.03
CA HIS A 123 -10.76 -6.28 10.75
C HIS A 123 -9.61 -5.27 10.86
N PHE A 124 -9.60 -4.42 11.89
CA PHE A 124 -8.51 -3.47 12.11
C PHE A 124 -7.17 -4.17 12.28
N ARG A 125 -7.10 -5.25 13.06
CA ARG A 125 -5.85 -6.02 13.25
C ARG A 125 -5.37 -6.66 11.96
N ALA A 126 -6.27 -7.31 11.23
CA ALA A 126 -5.91 -7.98 9.98
C ALA A 126 -5.41 -7.00 8.92
N ILE A 127 -6.05 -5.83 8.79
CA ILE A 127 -5.59 -4.79 7.86
C ILE A 127 -4.25 -4.22 8.34
N ALA A 128 -4.06 -3.93 9.63
CA ALA A 128 -2.76 -3.48 10.15
C ALA A 128 -1.59 -4.42 9.82
N GLU A 129 -1.82 -5.74 9.74
CA GLU A 129 -0.80 -6.70 9.30
C GLU A 129 -0.49 -6.54 7.79
N ILE A 130 -1.47 -6.20 6.97
CA ILE A 130 -1.29 -5.94 5.53
C ILE A 130 -0.51 -4.64 5.35
N GLU A 131 -0.85 -3.58 6.08
CA GLU A 131 -0.15 -2.29 5.99
C GLU A 131 1.32 -2.40 6.41
N ASN A 132 1.63 -3.27 7.40
CA ASN A 132 3.03 -3.55 7.71
C ASN A 132 3.78 -4.19 6.53
N ARG A 133 3.13 -5.06 5.74
CA ARG A 133 3.74 -5.63 4.52
C ARG A 133 3.90 -4.59 3.43
N HIS A 134 2.92 -3.69 3.26
CA HIS A 134 3.03 -2.55 2.34
C HIS A 134 4.23 -1.67 2.72
N ARG A 135 4.39 -1.35 4.01
CA ARG A 135 5.54 -0.61 4.54
C ARG A 135 6.87 -1.28 4.17
N GLU A 136 7.01 -2.58 4.49
CA GLU A 136 8.24 -3.35 4.22
C GLU A 136 8.56 -3.37 2.72
N ARG A 137 7.54 -3.49 1.88
CA ARG A 137 7.68 -3.45 0.42
C ARG A 137 8.16 -2.09 -0.07
N PHE A 138 7.60 -1.00 0.43
CA PHE A 138 8.06 0.35 0.06
C PHE A 138 9.48 0.63 0.56
N GLU A 139 9.84 0.21 1.77
CA GLU A 139 11.21 0.31 2.29
C GLU A 139 12.22 -0.48 1.44
N HIS A 140 11.84 -1.67 1.00
CA HIS A 140 12.68 -2.50 0.13
C HIS A 140 12.99 -1.80 -1.20
N TYR A 141 11.96 -1.28 -1.88
CA TYR A 141 12.17 -0.58 -3.16
C TYR A 141 12.84 0.79 -2.97
N LEU A 142 12.56 1.49 -1.88
CA LEU A 142 13.29 2.72 -1.52
C LEU A 142 14.80 2.46 -1.44
N LYS A 143 15.17 1.40 -0.72
CA LYS A 143 16.58 1.01 -0.61
C LYS A 143 17.18 0.70 -1.97
N GLN A 144 16.50 -0.02 -2.85
CA GLN A 144 16.99 -0.32 -4.20
C GLN A 144 17.18 0.95 -5.05
N VAL A 145 16.28 1.93 -4.95
CA VAL A 145 16.44 3.22 -5.65
C VAL A 145 17.66 3.97 -5.13
N GLN A 146 17.82 4.06 -3.82
CA GLN A 146 18.93 4.75 -3.17
C GLN A 146 20.31 4.12 -3.50
N ASP A 147 20.35 2.78 -3.55
CA ASP A 147 21.57 2.00 -3.84
C ASP A 147 21.83 1.86 -5.36
N GLY A 148 20.89 2.28 -6.22
CA GLY A 148 21.00 2.07 -7.68
C GLY A 148 20.90 0.61 -8.09
N THR A 149 20.19 -0.21 -7.32
CA THR A 149 20.11 -1.67 -7.49
C THR A 149 18.76 -2.19 -7.97
N VAL A 150 17.84 -1.32 -8.41
CA VAL A 150 16.52 -1.73 -8.92
C VAL A 150 16.63 -2.81 -9.99
N TRP A 151 17.63 -2.72 -10.88
CA TRP A 151 17.90 -3.67 -11.96
C TRP A 151 19.27 -4.36 -11.84
N LYS A 152 19.77 -4.51 -10.61
CA LYS A 152 21.08 -5.14 -10.38
C LYS A 152 21.06 -5.98 -9.10
N ARG A 153 21.74 -7.15 -9.15
CA ARG A 153 21.98 -8.01 -7.99
C ARG A 153 23.42 -8.53 -8.03
N ASP A 154 23.93 -8.89 -6.87
CA ASP A 154 25.29 -9.49 -6.76
C ASP A 154 25.34 -10.94 -7.26
N THR A 155 24.20 -11.64 -7.20
CA THR A 155 24.03 -13.02 -7.68
C THR A 155 22.91 -13.06 -8.72
N PRO A 156 22.95 -14.04 -9.67
CA PRO A 156 21.90 -14.20 -10.65
C PRO A 156 20.53 -14.44 -9.98
N ILE A 157 19.52 -13.73 -10.47
CA ILE A 157 18.12 -13.91 -10.12
C ILE A 157 17.27 -14.02 -11.39
N LYS A 158 16.00 -14.36 -11.24
CA LYS A 158 15.02 -14.26 -12.32
C LYS A 158 14.49 -12.84 -12.43
N TRP A 159 14.42 -12.34 -13.66
CA TRP A 159 13.86 -11.04 -14.03
C TRP A 159 12.68 -11.26 -14.96
N GLN A 160 11.53 -10.74 -14.63
CA GLN A 160 10.33 -10.83 -15.47
C GLN A 160 10.07 -9.52 -16.19
N CYS A 161 9.90 -9.58 -17.51
CA CYS A 161 9.41 -8.44 -18.29
C CYS A 161 7.92 -8.21 -17.99
N LEU A 162 7.58 -7.05 -17.45
CA LEU A 162 6.22 -6.67 -17.07
C LEU A 162 5.28 -6.49 -18.27
N VAL A 163 5.84 -6.34 -19.49
CA VAL A 163 5.03 -6.16 -20.69
C VAL A 163 4.59 -7.49 -21.32
N CYS A 164 5.51 -8.47 -21.42
CA CYS A 164 5.21 -9.72 -22.14
C CYS A 164 5.37 -10.99 -21.32
N GLY A 165 5.82 -10.88 -20.04
CA GLY A 165 6.03 -12.04 -19.17
C GLY A 165 7.31 -12.83 -19.44
N TYR A 166 8.18 -12.42 -20.39
CA TYR A 166 9.45 -13.10 -20.64
C TYR A 166 10.32 -13.09 -19.39
N VAL A 167 10.90 -14.24 -19.05
CA VAL A 167 11.76 -14.40 -17.87
C VAL A 167 13.21 -14.63 -18.32
N PHE A 168 14.12 -13.89 -17.70
CA PHE A 168 15.57 -13.97 -17.91
C PHE A 168 16.27 -14.21 -16.58
N GLU A 169 17.34 -14.98 -16.56
CA GLU A 169 18.16 -15.21 -15.36
C GLU A 169 19.55 -14.59 -15.54
N GLY A 170 19.95 -13.77 -14.58
CA GLY A 170 21.22 -13.04 -14.58
C GLY A 170 21.32 -12.06 -13.42
N THR A 171 22.48 -11.41 -13.29
CA THR A 171 22.70 -10.35 -12.27
C THR A 171 22.05 -9.02 -12.64
N GLU A 172 21.75 -8.82 -13.94
CA GLU A 172 21.03 -7.67 -14.49
C GLU A 172 20.09 -8.18 -15.60
N PRO A 173 18.94 -7.55 -15.85
CA PRO A 173 18.10 -7.91 -16.98
C PRO A 173 18.76 -7.55 -18.32
N PRO A 174 18.35 -8.13 -19.46
CA PRO A 174 18.85 -7.75 -20.75
C PRO A 174 18.48 -6.30 -21.06
N LYS A 175 19.37 -5.55 -21.72
CA LYS A 175 19.14 -4.13 -22.08
C LYS A 175 17.85 -3.90 -22.85
N VAL A 176 17.46 -4.88 -23.67
CA VAL A 176 16.24 -4.91 -24.47
C VAL A 176 15.64 -6.31 -24.35
N CYS A 177 14.35 -6.39 -24.12
CA CYS A 177 13.64 -7.67 -24.03
C CYS A 177 13.67 -8.38 -25.40
N PRO A 178 14.17 -9.63 -25.49
CA PRO A 178 14.27 -10.34 -26.76
C PRO A 178 12.90 -10.78 -27.32
N ALA A 179 11.85 -10.71 -26.53
CA ALA A 179 10.50 -11.12 -26.93
C ALA A 179 9.60 -9.97 -27.37
N CYS A 180 9.82 -8.73 -26.87
CA CYS A 180 8.90 -7.61 -27.14
C CYS A 180 9.59 -6.25 -27.30
N ASP A 181 10.91 -6.22 -27.39
CA ASP A 181 11.75 -5.04 -27.66
C ASP A 181 11.63 -3.88 -26.63
N HIS A 182 11.00 -4.12 -25.48
CA HIS A 182 10.94 -3.11 -24.41
C HIS A 182 12.29 -3.05 -23.67
N PRO A 183 12.70 -1.84 -23.22
CA PRO A 183 13.96 -1.65 -22.53
C PRO A 183 13.94 -2.26 -21.11
N TYR A 184 15.14 -2.44 -20.51
CA TYR A 184 15.35 -3.11 -19.23
C TYR A 184 14.55 -2.52 -18.06
N GLN A 185 14.16 -1.26 -18.13
CA GLN A 185 13.35 -0.60 -17.10
C GLN A 185 11.98 -1.29 -16.88
N HIS A 186 11.50 -2.07 -17.85
CA HIS A 186 10.30 -2.87 -17.73
C HIS A 186 10.50 -4.24 -17.07
N TYR A 187 11.70 -4.54 -16.56
CA TYR A 187 11.92 -5.79 -15.84
C TYR A 187 11.79 -5.60 -14.33
N MET A 188 11.13 -6.55 -13.69
CA MET A 188 11.03 -6.70 -12.24
C MET A 188 11.84 -7.91 -11.78
N GLY A 189 12.63 -7.76 -10.73
CA GLY A 189 13.31 -8.89 -10.06
C GLY A 189 12.27 -9.78 -9.36
N MET A 190 12.45 -11.09 -9.47
CA MET A 190 11.57 -12.09 -8.85
C MET A 190 12.17 -12.65 -7.54
N ASP A 191 12.97 -11.86 -6.86
CA ASP A 191 13.68 -12.24 -5.62
C ASP A 191 13.04 -11.64 -4.35
N TYR A 192 11.94 -10.96 -4.49
CA TYR A 192 11.17 -10.40 -3.41
C TYR A 192 9.72 -10.90 -3.48
N ASP A 193 9.44 -11.96 -2.72
CA ASP A 193 8.08 -12.46 -2.51
C ASP A 193 7.42 -11.67 -1.37
N VAL A 194 6.74 -10.59 -1.72
CA VAL A 194 5.73 -10.02 -0.84
C VAL A 194 4.38 -10.45 -1.37
N ILE A 195 3.91 -11.51 -0.83
CA ILE A 195 2.51 -11.91 -0.96
C ILE A 195 1.71 -11.16 0.10
#